data_069f69990a3258933d0d5915bdf45c46
#
_entry.id   069f69990a3258933d0d5915bdf45c46
#
_cell.length_a   1.000
_cell.length_b   1.000
_cell.length_c   1.000
_cell.angle_alpha   90.00
_cell.angle_beta   90.00
_cell.angle_gamma   90.00
#
_symmetry.space_group_name_H-M   'P 1'
#
loop_
_entity.id
_entity.type
_entity.pdbx_description
1 polymer ?
#
loop_
_entity_poly.entity_id
_entity_poly.type
_entity_poly.pdbx_seq_one_letter_code
_entity_poly.pdbx_strand_id
1 'polypeptide(L)'
;MPASKKVRVAIIGVGNCASALVQGVEYYKDAKPDEQVPGLMHVNLGGYHIKDIEFTAAFDVVASKVGKDLSEAIGAEPNNTVKFAEVPKTGIKVARGMTHDGIGKYLSQVVEKAPGPTDDIVGILKETKTDVVVNFLPVGAEMATKWYVEQVLEAGCAFVNCIPVFIASSDYWVGRFEERGLPIIGDDIKSQVGATITHRVLTTLFRDRGVIMDHSYQLNFGGNMDFFNMLERERLESKKISKTGAVTSMLPYELPAEDIHVGPSDYVPWLTDRKWCYIRMEGTSFGDVPLNIELKLEVWDSPNSAGVVIDAVRCAKLALDRKQAGPILDPASYFMKTPPVQYSDDEARDRTEAFIRGEGAGEDKS
;
A
#
# COMPACT_ATOMS: atom_id res chain seq x y z
N MET A 1 -29.95 18.04 -8.20
CA MET A 1 -29.07 17.64 -7.08
C MET A 1 -27.69 17.51 -7.67
N PRO A 2 -26.62 18.05 -7.10
CA PRO A 2 -25.29 17.72 -7.59
C PRO A 2 -25.13 16.21 -7.50
N ALA A 3 -24.53 15.60 -8.54
CA ALA A 3 -24.23 14.17 -8.56
C ALA A 3 -23.51 13.79 -7.26
N SER A 4 -23.97 12.74 -6.58
CA SER A 4 -23.33 12.24 -5.38
C SER A 4 -21.85 11.99 -5.71
N LYS A 5 -20.94 12.73 -5.06
CA LYS A 5 -19.51 12.50 -5.20
C LYS A 5 -19.21 11.11 -4.66
N LYS A 6 -18.81 10.19 -5.52
CA LYS A 6 -18.42 8.83 -5.16
C LYS A 6 -17.00 8.55 -5.62
N VAL A 7 -16.27 7.77 -4.85
CA VAL A 7 -14.99 7.16 -5.22
C VAL A 7 -15.24 5.67 -5.41
N ARG A 8 -15.41 5.24 -6.66
CA ARG A 8 -15.70 3.84 -7.00
C ARG A 8 -14.41 3.05 -7.07
N VAL A 9 -14.29 2.07 -6.18
CA VAL A 9 -13.04 1.33 -5.95
C VAL A 9 -13.21 -0.15 -6.28
N ALA A 10 -12.33 -0.68 -7.11
CA ALA A 10 -12.16 -2.11 -7.29
C ALA A 10 -10.92 -2.62 -6.56
N ILE A 11 -10.95 -3.86 -6.10
CA ILE A 11 -9.87 -4.49 -5.32
C ILE A 11 -9.33 -5.70 -6.08
N ILE A 12 -8.02 -5.77 -6.26
CA ILE A 12 -7.30 -6.95 -6.73
C ILE A 12 -6.60 -7.59 -5.53
N GLY A 13 -6.98 -8.82 -5.20
CA GLY A 13 -6.51 -9.54 -4.02
C GLY A 13 -7.34 -9.25 -2.76
N VAL A 14 -8.27 -10.15 -2.43
CA VAL A 14 -9.18 -10.03 -1.28
C VAL A 14 -8.55 -10.67 -0.04
N GLY A 15 -7.33 -10.21 0.32
CA GLY A 15 -6.57 -10.65 1.49
C GLY A 15 -6.87 -9.82 2.75
N ASN A 16 -5.98 -9.90 3.74
CA ASN A 16 -6.09 -9.15 5.00
C ASN A 16 -6.15 -7.63 4.78
N CYS A 17 -5.34 -7.08 3.86
CA CYS A 17 -5.35 -5.64 3.55
C CYS A 17 -6.69 -5.19 2.97
N ALA A 18 -7.29 -5.98 2.08
CA ALA A 18 -8.62 -5.73 1.56
C ALA A 18 -9.67 -5.81 2.66
N SER A 19 -9.56 -6.81 3.56
CA SER A 19 -10.43 -6.95 4.72
C SER A 19 -10.39 -5.71 5.61
N ALA A 20 -9.20 -5.25 5.96
CA ALA A 20 -9.03 -4.05 6.78
C ALA A 20 -9.55 -2.78 6.09
N LEU A 21 -9.34 -2.65 4.77
CA LEU A 21 -9.83 -1.51 3.99
C LEU A 21 -11.37 -1.47 3.96
N VAL A 22 -12.01 -2.59 3.66
CA VAL A 22 -13.48 -2.68 3.57
C VAL A 22 -14.12 -2.45 4.94
N GLN A 23 -13.58 -3.07 5.99
CA GLN A 23 -14.01 -2.84 7.37
C GLN A 23 -13.80 -1.38 7.79
N GLY A 24 -12.67 -0.76 7.40
CA GLY A 24 -12.34 0.62 7.74
C GLY A 24 -13.32 1.62 7.16
N VAL A 25 -13.71 1.45 5.89
CA VAL A 25 -14.72 2.31 5.26
C VAL A 25 -16.06 2.20 6.00
N GLU A 26 -16.48 1.01 6.38
CA GLU A 26 -17.72 0.81 7.15
C GLU A 26 -17.62 1.38 8.57
N TYR A 27 -16.49 1.19 9.25
CA TYR A 27 -16.28 1.65 10.63
C TYR A 27 -16.29 3.17 10.77
N TYR A 28 -15.69 3.88 9.82
CA TYR A 28 -15.54 5.34 9.87
C TYR A 28 -16.57 6.12 9.05
N LYS A 29 -17.57 5.47 8.45
CA LYS A 29 -18.55 6.11 7.56
C LYS A 29 -19.34 7.25 8.22
N ASP A 30 -19.53 7.18 9.52
CA ASP A 30 -20.32 8.15 10.30
C ASP A 30 -19.42 9.18 11.05
N ALA A 31 -18.10 9.14 10.86
CA ALA A 31 -17.20 10.13 11.43
C ALA A 31 -17.52 11.54 10.91
N LYS A 32 -17.41 12.56 11.75
CA LYS A 32 -17.67 13.94 11.32
C LYS A 32 -16.50 14.47 10.48
N PRO A 33 -16.75 15.27 9.45
CA PRO A 33 -15.68 15.76 8.54
C PRO A 33 -14.48 16.38 9.23
N ASP A 34 -14.68 17.08 10.32
CA ASP A 34 -13.64 17.80 11.06
C ASP A 34 -13.22 17.06 12.36
N GLU A 35 -13.67 15.81 12.53
CA GLU A 35 -13.36 15.01 13.70
C GLU A 35 -11.97 14.37 13.55
N GLN A 36 -11.15 14.46 14.58
CA GLN A 36 -9.91 13.68 14.65
C GLN A 36 -10.24 12.30 15.19
N VAL A 37 -10.20 11.29 14.33
CA VAL A 37 -10.45 9.90 14.70
C VAL A 37 -9.17 9.07 14.63
N PRO A 38 -8.96 8.12 15.55
CA PRO A 38 -7.79 7.23 15.47
C PRO A 38 -7.76 6.47 14.15
N GLY A 39 -6.60 6.41 13.52
CA GLY A 39 -6.38 5.57 12.33
C GLY A 39 -6.70 6.23 10.99
N LEU A 40 -7.22 7.45 10.96
CA LEU A 40 -7.38 8.24 9.73
C LEU A 40 -6.55 9.53 9.81
N MET A 41 -5.81 9.84 8.75
CA MET A 41 -5.18 11.15 8.61
C MET A 41 -6.24 12.19 8.20
N HIS A 42 -7.19 11.80 7.34
CA HIS A 42 -8.29 12.66 6.89
C HIS A 42 -9.62 11.90 6.93
N VAL A 43 -10.61 12.43 7.62
CA VAL A 43 -12.01 11.97 7.49
C VAL A 43 -12.59 12.46 6.17
N ASN A 44 -12.33 13.74 5.82
CA ASN A 44 -12.71 14.35 4.55
C ASN A 44 -11.44 14.83 3.82
N LEU A 45 -11.18 14.32 2.63
CA LEU A 45 -10.01 14.61 1.82
C LEU A 45 -10.43 15.25 0.50
N GLY A 46 -10.12 16.54 0.28
CA GLY A 46 -10.41 17.25 -0.97
C GLY A 46 -11.90 17.26 -1.33
N GLY A 47 -12.78 17.18 -0.35
CA GLY A 47 -14.23 17.11 -0.52
C GLY A 47 -14.78 15.69 -0.68
N TYR A 48 -13.95 14.65 -0.55
CA TYR A 48 -14.35 13.26 -0.48
C TYR A 48 -14.29 12.77 0.97
N HIS A 49 -15.46 12.52 1.56
CA HIS A 49 -15.55 11.87 2.86
C HIS A 49 -15.27 10.37 2.72
N ILE A 50 -14.83 9.70 3.79
CA ILE A 50 -14.56 8.25 3.76
C ILE A 50 -15.81 7.45 3.31
N LYS A 51 -17.02 7.85 3.70
CA LYS A 51 -18.28 7.22 3.25
C LYS A 51 -18.57 7.34 1.75
N ASP A 52 -17.82 8.21 1.05
CA ASP A 52 -17.98 8.36 -0.39
C ASP A 52 -17.21 7.28 -1.16
N ILE A 53 -16.35 6.49 -0.47
CA ILE A 53 -15.74 5.32 -1.03
C ILE A 53 -16.80 4.22 -1.18
N GLU A 54 -16.97 3.76 -2.40
CA GLU A 54 -17.91 2.70 -2.77
C GLU A 54 -17.14 1.59 -3.49
N PHE A 55 -17.09 0.41 -2.89
CA PHE A 55 -16.52 -0.75 -3.57
C PHE A 55 -17.44 -1.18 -4.70
N THR A 56 -16.87 -1.49 -5.87
CA THR A 56 -17.65 -1.78 -7.08
C THR A 56 -17.32 -3.12 -7.69
N ALA A 57 -16.11 -3.62 -7.49
CA ALA A 57 -15.67 -4.93 -7.94
C ALA A 57 -14.55 -5.46 -7.03
N ALA A 58 -14.38 -6.77 -7.02
CA ALA A 58 -13.29 -7.43 -6.32
C ALA A 58 -12.86 -8.67 -7.10
N PHE A 59 -11.55 -8.90 -7.16
CA PHE A 59 -10.93 -10.00 -7.91
C PHE A 59 -10.02 -10.80 -6.99
N ASP A 60 -10.19 -12.12 -7.00
CA ASP A 60 -9.32 -13.04 -6.26
C ASP A 60 -9.20 -14.36 -7.03
N VAL A 61 -8.28 -15.22 -6.62
CA VAL A 61 -8.06 -16.55 -7.23
C VAL A 61 -8.32 -17.69 -6.25
N VAL A 62 -8.63 -17.38 -4.99
CA VAL A 62 -8.81 -18.35 -3.90
C VAL A 62 -10.22 -18.93 -3.91
N ALA A 63 -10.34 -20.25 -3.92
CA ALA A 63 -11.63 -20.96 -4.00
C ALA A 63 -12.59 -20.61 -2.86
N SER A 64 -12.06 -20.34 -1.66
CA SER A 64 -12.87 -19.94 -0.51
C SER A 64 -13.50 -18.55 -0.64
N LYS A 65 -13.09 -17.73 -1.62
CA LYS A 65 -13.50 -16.32 -1.81
C LYS A 65 -14.24 -16.07 -3.11
N VAL A 66 -13.75 -16.63 -4.22
CA VAL A 66 -14.37 -16.46 -5.55
C VAL A 66 -15.84 -16.91 -5.53
N GLY A 67 -16.71 -16.06 -6.04
CA GLY A 67 -18.14 -16.30 -6.09
C GLY A 67 -18.91 -15.89 -4.84
N LYS A 68 -18.24 -15.58 -3.71
CA LYS A 68 -18.88 -15.03 -2.49
C LYS A 68 -19.10 -13.53 -2.59
N ASP A 69 -20.02 -13.02 -1.77
CA ASP A 69 -20.13 -11.58 -1.54
C ASP A 69 -18.85 -11.05 -0.89
N LEU A 70 -18.42 -9.84 -1.25
CA LEU A 70 -17.20 -9.23 -0.72
C LEU A 70 -17.20 -9.18 0.82
N SER A 71 -18.37 -8.92 1.45
CA SER A 71 -18.51 -8.91 2.91
C SER A 71 -18.23 -10.27 3.57
N GLU A 72 -18.45 -11.35 2.85
CA GLU A 72 -18.13 -12.71 3.30
C GLU A 72 -16.67 -13.08 2.96
N ALA A 73 -16.23 -12.71 1.76
CA ALA A 73 -14.91 -13.05 1.26
C ALA A 73 -13.77 -12.42 2.08
N ILE A 74 -13.95 -11.20 2.60
CA ILE A 74 -12.95 -10.54 3.46
C ILE A 74 -12.70 -11.26 4.79
N GLY A 75 -13.65 -12.08 5.24
CA GLY A 75 -13.52 -12.92 6.43
C GLY A 75 -13.19 -14.39 6.13
N ALA A 76 -13.08 -14.77 4.86
CA ALA A 76 -12.81 -16.16 4.48
C ALA A 76 -11.31 -16.50 4.62
N GLU A 77 -11.03 -17.74 4.99
CA GLU A 77 -9.65 -18.24 5.04
C GLU A 77 -8.93 -18.08 3.67
N PRO A 78 -7.63 -17.81 3.70
CA PRO A 78 -6.72 -17.77 4.85
C PRO A 78 -6.60 -16.40 5.54
N ASN A 79 -7.56 -15.48 5.37
CA ASN A 79 -7.53 -14.19 6.05
C ASN A 79 -7.60 -14.38 7.57
N ASN A 80 -6.74 -13.65 8.29
CA ASN A 80 -6.61 -13.76 9.74
C ASN A 80 -6.44 -12.40 10.44
N THR A 81 -6.79 -11.30 9.76
CA THR A 81 -6.81 -9.97 10.37
C THR A 81 -7.95 -9.85 11.39
N VAL A 82 -7.80 -8.91 12.30
CA VAL A 82 -8.80 -8.65 13.33
C VAL A 82 -10.11 -8.16 12.70
N LYS A 83 -11.24 -8.67 13.22
CA LYS A 83 -12.56 -8.16 12.88
C LYS A 83 -12.91 -7.01 13.82
N PHE A 84 -13.01 -5.80 13.30
CA PHE A 84 -13.34 -4.59 14.06
C PHE A 84 -14.61 -3.88 13.55
N ALA A 85 -15.19 -4.35 12.45
CA ALA A 85 -16.49 -3.88 11.94
C ALA A 85 -17.31 -5.02 11.34
N GLU A 86 -18.64 -4.91 11.49
CA GLU A 86 -19.59 -5.74 10.77
C GLU A 86 -19.89 -5.09 9.43
N VAL A 87 -19.44 -5.71 8.34
CA VAL A 87 -19.69 -5.21 7.00
C VAL A 87 -21.02 -5.78 6.48
N PRO A 88 -22.01 -4.93 6.17
CA PRO A 88 -23.25 -5.39 5.56
C PRO A 88 -23.01 -6.07 4.21
N LYS A 89 -23.97 -6.88 3.77
CA LYS A 89 -23.92 -7.48 2.44
C LYS A 89 -23.75 -6.40 1.37
N THR A 90 -22.65 -6.51 0.61
CA THR A 90 -22.27 -5.49 -0.37
C THR A 90 -22.99 -5.65 -1.71
N GLY A 91 -23.43 -6.85 -2.04
CA GLY A 91 -23.92 -7.21 -3.37
C GLY A 91 -22.83 -7.42 -4.40
N ILE A 92 -21.56 -7.26 -4.02
CA ILE A 92 -20.39 -7.42 -4.90
C ILE A 92 -19.91 -8.86 -4.82
N LYS A 93 -20.06 -9.59 -5.90
CA LYS A 93 -19.54 -10.94 -6.01
C LYS A 93 -18.06 -10.89 -6.39
N VAL A 94 -17.20 -11.56 -5.61
CA VAL A 94 -15.78 -11.67 -5.94
C VAL A 94 -15.61 -12.44 -7.23
N ALA A 95 -15.10 -11.79 -8.26
CA ALA A 95 -14.83 -12.39 -9.57
C ALA A 95 -13.50 -13.14 -9.58
N ARG A 96 -13.40 -14.16 -10.43
CA ARG A 96 -12.17 -14.93 -10.57
C ARG A 96 -11.13 -14.14 -11.36
N GLY A 97 -10.04 -13.81 -10.69
CA GLY A 97 -8.92 -13.08 -11.26
C GLY A 97 -7.89 -13.93 -11.98
N MET A 98 -6.86 -13.28 -12.51
CA MET A 98 -5.69 -13.92 -13.12
C MET A 98 -4.71 -14.38 -12.05
N THR A 99 -4.17 -15.57 -12.18
CA THR A 99 -3.21 -16.12 -11.21
C THR A 99 -1.76 -15.80 -11.57
N HIS A 100 -1.31 -16.13 -12.78
CA HIS A 100 0.11 -16.08 -13.18
C HIS A 100 1.04 -16.53 -12.04
N ASP A 101 1.95 -15.66 -11.59
CA ASP A 101 2.87 -15.83 -10.48
C ASP A 101 2.33 -15.32 -9.12
N GLY A 102 1.02 -15.01 -9.05
CA GLY A 102 0.37 -14.50 -7.82
C GLY A 102 0.35 -15.48 -6.66
N ILE A 103 0.45 -16.79 -6.92
CA ILE A 103 0.55 -17.84 -5.91
C ILE A 103 1.94 -18.48 -6.02
N GLY A 104 2.80 -18.21 -5.01
CA GLY A 104 4.12 -18.79 -4.91
C GLY A 104 4.11 -20.21 -4.30
N LYS A 105 5.32 -20.77 -4.18
CA LYS A 105 5.57 -22.13 -3.69
C LYS A 105 4.92 -22.42 -2.33
N TYR A 106 5.01 -21.49 -1.39
CA TYR A 106 4.47 -21.69 -0.05
C TYR A 106 2.95 -21.47 -0.01
N LEU A 107 2.45 -20.42 -0.63
CA LEU A 107 1.00 -20.16 -0.68
C LEU A 107 0.23 -21.29 -1.36
N SER A 108 0.81 -21.96 -2.38
CA SER A 108 0.18 -23.10 -3.05
C SER A 108 -0.07 -24.30 -2.14
N GLN A 109 0.52 -24.36 -0.95
CA GLN A 109 0.34 -25.43 0.01
C GLN A 109 -0.91 -25.22 0.89
N VAL A 110 -1.39 -23.98 1.01
CA VAL A 110 -2.50 -23.61 1.90
C VAL A 110 -3.66 -22.94 1.19
N VAL A 111 -3.49 -22.59 -0.07
CA VAL A 111 -4.49 -21.92 -0.89
C VAL A 111 -4.90 -22.81 -2.04
N GLU A 112 -6.19 -23.15 -2.11
CA GLU A 112 -6.81 -23.81 -3.26
C GLU A 112 -7.26 -22.75 -4.26
N LYS A 113 -6.87 -22.92 -5.54
CA LYS A 113 -7.31 -22.03 -6.62
C LYS A 113 -8.75 -22.33 -7.03
N ALA A 114 -9.55 -21.28 -7.18
CA ALA A 114 -10.88 -21.41 -7.77
C ALA A 114 -10.80 -21.99 -9.20
N PRO A 115 -11.67 -22.94 -9.55
CA PRO A 115 -11.73 -23.51 -10.89
C PRO A 115 -12.23 -22.48 -11.91
N GLY A 116 -12.04 -22.80 -13.19
CA GLY A 116 -12.54 -22.01 -14.32
C GLY A 116 -11.55 -20.97 -14.85
N PRO A 117 -11.93 -20.28 -15.93
CA PRO A 117 -11.12 -19.22 -16.54
C PRO A 117 -11.16 -17.93 -15.71
N THR A 118 -10.26 -17.00 -16.02
CA THR A 118 -10.33 -15.61 -15.54
C THR A 118 -11.59 -14.94 -16.09
N ASP A 119 -12.30 -14.23 -15.24
CA ASP A 119 -13.46 -13.43 -15.64
C ASP A 119 -13.03 -12.22 -16.51
N ASP A 120 -13.99 -11.58 -17.18
CA ASP A 120 -13.76 -10.38 -17.98
C ASP A 120 -13.51 -9.16 -17.07
N ILE A 121 -12.26 -8.96 -16.68
CA ILE A 121 -11.86 -7.88 -15.76
C ILE A 121 -12.19 -6.49 -16.37
N VAL A 122 -11.89 -6.28 -17.64
CA VAL A 122 -12.14 -5.01 -18.34
C VAL A 122 -13.63 -4.73 -18.42
N GLY A 123 -14.43 -5.72 -18.79
CA GLY A 123 -15.88 -5.62 -18.86
C GLY A 123 -16.48 -5.26 -17.51
N ILE A 124 -16.08 -5.98 -16.44
CA ILE A 124 -16.54 -5.71 -15.06
C ILE A 124 -16.19 -4.29 -14.62
N LEU A 125 -14.94 -3.83 -14.81
CA LEU A 125 -14.51 -2.49 -14.40
C LEU A 125 -15.28 -1.39 -15.16
N LYS A 126 -15.54 -1.56 -16.46
CA LYS A 126 -16.33 -0.63 -17.29
C LYS A 126 -17.81 -0.61 -16.87
N GLU A 127 -18.42 -1.78 -16.69
CA GLU A 127 -19.82 -1.92 -16.31
C GLU A 127 -20.10 -1.28 -14.93
N THR A 128 -19.21 -1.52 -13.98
CA THR A 128 -19.32 -0.97 -12.61
C THR A 128 -18.85 0.48 -12.53
N LYS A 129 -18.35 1.06 -13.63
CA LYS A 129 -17.84 2.44 -13.69
C LYS A 129 -16.79 2.71 -12.61
N THR A 130 -15.89 1.77 -12.40
CA THR A 130 -14.81 1.89 -11.41
C THR A 130 -13.93 3.09 -11.73
N ASP A 131 -13.63 3.90 -10.72
CA ASP A 131 -12.72 5.05 -10.83
C ASP A 131 -11.28 4.63 -10.55
N VAL A 132 -11.06 3.87 -9.47
CA VAL A 132 -9.74 3.52 -8.95
C VAL A 132 -9.65 2.03 -8.69
N VAL A 133 -8.56 1.41 -9.09
CA VAL A 133 -8.25 0.00 -8.80
C VAL A 133 -7.09 -0.07 -7.81
N VAL A 134 -7.27 -0.79 -6.71
CA VAL A 134 -6.25 -1.02 -5.68
C VAL A 134 -5.65 -2.41 -5.83
N ASN A 135 -4.33 -2.50 -5.87
CA ASN A 135 -3.60 -3.76 -5.98
C ASN A 135 -3.05 -4.22 -4.63
N PHE A 136 -3.54 -5.36 -4.16
CA PHE A 136 -3.11 -6.07 -2.95
C PHE A 136 -2.63 -7.50 -3.25
N LEU A 137 -2.11 -7.74 -4.44
CA LEU A 137 -1.52 -9.05 -4.77
C LEU A 137 -0.36 -9.39 -3.83
N PRO A 138 -0.03 -10.67 -3.66
CA PRO A 138 1.11 -11.08 -2.86
C PRO A 138 2.44 -10.56 -3.40
N VAL A 139 3.40 -10.34 -2.51
CA VAL A 139 4.77 -9.97 -2.87
C VAL A 139 5.36 -10.95 -3.88
N GLY A 140 6.02 -10.44 -4.91
CA GLY A 140 6.60 -11.22 -6.01
C GLY A 140 5.61 -11.61 -7.12
N ALA A 141 4.38 -11.08 -7.10
CA ALA A 141 3.40 -11.24 -8.17
C ALA A 141 3.66 -10.26 -9.33
N GLU A 142 4.83 -10.37 -9.95
CA GLU A 142 5.30 -9.46 -11.00
C GLU A 142 4.46 -9.56 -12.28
N MET A 143 4.29 -10.79 -12.79
CA MET A 143 3.56 -11.02 -14.03
C MET A 143 2.06 -10.75 -13.84
N ALA A 144 1.50 -11.17 -12.73
CA ALA A 144 0.10 -10.93 -12.42
C ALA A 144 -0.19 -9.43 -12.33
N THR A 145 0.65 -8.66 -11.62
CA THR A 145 0.49 -7.21 -11.50
C THR A 145 0.55 -6.53 -12.86
N LYS A 146 1.55 -6.82 -13.67
CA LYS A 146 1.70 -6.23 -15.02
C LYS A 146 0.50 -6.59 -15.92
N TRP A 147 0.01 -7.80 -15.83
CA TRP A 147 -1.20 -8.20 -16.55
C TRP A 147 -2.42 -7.38 -16.09
N TYR A 148 -2.63 -7.21 -14.78
CA TYR A 148 -3.73 -6.38 -14.27
C TYR A 148 -3.60 -4.92 -14.66
N VAL A 149 -2.39 -4.36 -14.69
CA VAL A 149 -2.16 -2.97 -15.14
C VAL A 149 -2.67 -2.78 -16.57
N GLU A 150 -2.44 -3.74 -17.48
CA GLU A 150 -2.99 -3.67 -18.84
C GLU A 150 -4.53 -3.64 -18.84
N GLN A 151 -5.18 -4.45 -18.00
CA GLN A 151 -6.65 -4.44 -17.87
C GLN A 151 -7.17 -3.10 -17.32
N VAL A 152 -6.48 -2.55 -16.33
CA VAL A 152 -6.81 -1.26 -15.71
C VAL A 152 -6.70 -0.12 -16.71
N LEU A 153 -5.62 -0.09 -17.48
CA LEU A 153 -5.40 0.90 -18.56
C LEU A 153 -6.47 0.78 -19.66
N GLU A 154 -6.84 -0.44 -20.03
CA GLU A 154 -7.90 -0.66 -21.04
C GLU A 154 -9.29 -0.29 -20.50
N ALA A 155 -9.54 -0.50 -19.22
CA ALA A 155 -10.78 -0.12 -18.57
C ALA A 155 -10.91 1.39 -18.36
N GLY A 156 -9.79 2.14 -18.34
CA GLY A 156 -9.76 3.58 -18.11
C GLY A 156 -9.84 3.96 -16.65
N CYS A 157 -9.24 3.18 -15.75
CA CYS A 157 -9.24 3.42 -14.31
C CYS A 157 -7.88 3.95 -13.83
N ALA A 158 -7.91 4.73 -12.74
CA ALA A 158 -6.70 5.04 -11.98
C ALA A 158 -6.19 3.79 -11.24
N PHE A 159 -4.91 3.78 -10.89
CA PHE A 159 -4.29 2.64 -10.22
C PHE A 159 -3.56 3.04 -8.93
N VAL A 160 -3.79 2.31 -7.85
CA VAL A 160 -3.05 2.42 -6.59
C VAL A 160 -2.31 1.11 -6.36
N ASN A 161 -0.99 1.14 -6.50
CA ASN A 161 -0.14 -0.05 -6.36
C ASN A 161 0.44 -0.18 -4.96
N CYS A 162 -0.18 -1.03 -4.15
CA CYS A 162 0.20 -1.22 -2.75
C CYS A 162 1.32 -2.25 -2.52
N ILE A 163 1.85 -2.87 -3.58
CA ILE A 163 2.88 -3.92 -3.47
C ILE A 163 4.19 -3.50 -4.13
N PRO A 164 5.33 -4.11 -3.77
CA PRO A 164 6.65 -3.76 -4.28
C PRO A 164 6.92 -4.34 -5.68
N VAL A 165 6.01 -4.14 -6.62
CA VAL A 165 6.22 -4.35 -8.06
C VAL A 165 6.29 -2.97 -8.69
N PHE A 166 7.40 -2.65 -9.35
CA PHE A 166 7.67 -1.30 -9.83
C PHE A 166 6.87 -0.97 -11.08
N ILE A 167 5.79 -0.23 -10.88
CA ILE A 167 4.89 0.27 -11.94
C ILE A 167 4.99 1.80 -12.01
N ALA A 168 4.72 2.51 -10.90
CA ALA A 168 4.76 3.98 -10.86
C ALA A 168 6.17 4.55 -11.02
N SER A 169 7.20 3.76 -10.68
CA SER A 169 8.62 4.09 -10.81
C SER A 169 9.30 3.49 -12.05
N SER A 170 8.54 2.96 -13.02
CA SER A 170 9.04 2.40 -14.28
C SER A 170 8.66 3.29 -15.45
N ASP A 171 9.63 3.84 -16.19
CA ASP A 171 9.41 4.72 -17.34
C ASP A 171 8.44 4.12 -18.36
N TYR A 172 8.53 2.82 -18.61
CA TYR A 172 7.63 2.12 -19.52
C TYR A 172 6.16 2.24 -19.10
N TRP A 173 5.87 1.96 -17.82
CA TRP A 173 4.50 2.02 -17.33
C TRP A 173 4.02 3.45 -17.14
N VAL A 174 4.90 4.36 -16.68
CA VAL A 174 4.62 5.80 -16.59
C VAL A 174 4.11 6.32 -17.94
N GLY A 175 4.86 6.08 -19.02
CA GLY A 175 4.45 6.49 -20.36
C GLY A 175 3.08 5.93 -20.77
N ARG A 176 2.77 4.67 -20.39
CA ARG A 176 1.46 4.05 -20.67
C ARG A 176 0.30 4.72 -19.93
N PHE A 177 0.50 5.12 -18.66
CA PHE A 177 -0.50 5.87 -17.89
C PHE A 177 -0.69 7.27 -18.46
N GLU A 178 0.38 7.96 -18.82
CA GLU A 178 0.34 9.29 -19.44
C GLU A 178 -0.39 9.27 -20.79
N GLU A 179 -0.07 8.32 -21.67
CA GLU A 179 -0.74 8.14 -22.97
C GLU A 179 -2.25 7.91 -22.83
N ARG A 180 -2.68 7.25 -21.75
CA ARG A 180 -4.09 6.98 -21.48
C ARG A 180 -4.78 8.10 -20.71
N GLY A 181 -4.04 9.11 -20.25
CA GLY A 181 -4.59 10.19 -19.43
C GLY A 181 -5.03 9.74 -18.03
N LEU A 182 -4.39 8.72 -17.47
CA LEU A 182 -4.77 8.08 -16.21
C LEU A 182 -3.71 8.29 -15.14
N PRO A 183 -4.10 8.55 -13.87
CA PRO A 183 -3.16 8.66 -12.76
C PRO A 183 -2.79 7.31 -12.16
N ILE A 184 -1.57 7.25 -11.62
CA ILE A 184 -1.08 6.14 -10.81
C ILE A 184 -0.44 6.67 -9.53
N ILE A 185 -0.70 5.99 -8.39
CA ILE A 185 0.00 6.18 -7.11
C ILE A 185 0.64 4.84 -6.72
N GLY A 186 1.95 4.78 -6.61
CA GLY A 186 2.75 3.57 -6.31
C GLY A 186 4.18 3.97 -5.96
N ASP A 187 5.01 3.04 -5.56
CA ASP A 187 4.80 1.60 -5.36
C ASP A 187 5.10 1.24 -3.89
N ASP A 188 4.53 0.12 -3.40
CA ASP A 188 4.72 -0.41 -2.05
C ASP A 188 4.21 0.52 -0.92
N ILE A 189 2.96 0.32 -0.51
CA ILE A 189 2.27 1.17 0.49
C ILE A 189 3.02 1.22 1.83
N LYS A 190 3.14 2.40 2.41
CA LYS A 190 3.58 2.60 3.80
C LYS A 190 2.42 2.28 4.76
N SER A 191 2.76 1.90 5.99
CA SER A 191 1.81 1.86 7.10
C SER A 191 1.74 3.24 7.77
N GLN A 192 0.70 3.51 8.56
CA GLN A 192 0.60 4.77 9.32
C GLN A 192 1.74 4.91 10.33
N VAL A 193 1.87 3.98 11.26
CA VAL A 193 3.02 3.86 12.16
C VAL A 193 3.55 2.43 12.04
N GLY A 194 4.50 2.23 11.15
CA GLY A 194 5.09 0.92 10.88
C GLY A 194 6.61 0.96 10.92
N ALA A 195 7.21 -0.19 10.70
CA ALA A 195 8.65 -0.37 10.78
C ALA A 195 9.42 0.63 9.89
N THR A 196 8.99 0.83 8.65
CA THR A 196 9.66 1.74 7.71
C THR A 196 9.58 3.19 8.19
N ILE A 197 8.40 3.69 8.56
CA ILE A 197 8.24 5.08 9.04
C ILE A 197 9.05 5.28 10.32
N THR A 198 8.96 4.36 11.28
CA THR A 198 9.71 4.47 12.54
C THR A 198 11.22 4.51 12.29
N HIS A 199 11.72 3.64 11.41
CA HIS A 199 13.14 3.60 11.06
C HIS A 199 13.59 4.90 10.35
N ARG A 200 12.79 5.42 9.41
CA ARG A 200 13.06 6.70 8.73
C ARG A 200 13.13 7.87 9.72
N VAL A 201 12.17 7.96 10.65
CA VAL A 201 12.15 9.01 11.69
C VAL A 201 13.40 8.95 12.56
N LEU A 202 13.83 7.76 12.99
CA LEU A 202 15.05 7.58 13.77
C LEU A 202 16.31 7.91 12.95
N THR A 203 16.35 7.55 11.68
CA THR A 203 17.45 7.90 10.77
C THR A 203 17.54 9.42 10.58
N THR A 204 16.39 10.07 10.39
CA THR A 204 16.29 11.53 10.32
C THR A 204 16.77 12.19 11.63
N LEU A 205 16.39 11.62 12.78
CA LEU A 205 16.84 12.10 14.09
C LEU A 205 18.38 12.05 14.21
N PHE A 206 19.03 10.96 13.78
CA PHE A 206 20.49 10.86 13.76
C PHE A 206 21.10 11.96 12.91
N ARG A 207 20.65 12.08 11.66
CA ARG A 207 21.10 13.11 10.70
C ARG A 207 20.97 14.51 11.29
N ASP A 208 19.78 14.87 11.78
CA ASP A 208 19.47 16.24 12.23
C ASP A 208 20.15 16.59 13.56
N ARG A 209 20.61 15.59 14.31
CA ARG A 209 21.36 15.76 15.56
C ARG A 209 22.87 15.56 15.41
N GLY A 210 23.37 15.38 14.18
CA GLY A 210 24.78 15.25 13.89
C GLY A 210 25.40 13.93 14.34
N VAL A 211 24.60 12.88 14.51
CA VAL A 211 25.06 11.52 14.78
C VAL A 211 25.27 10.80 13.45
N ILE A 212 26.45 10.27 13.24
CA ILE A 212 26.74 9.43 12.07
C ILE A 212 26.18 8.04 12.33
N MET A 213 25.36 7.52 11.43
CA MET A 213 24.89 6.13 11.48
C MET A 213 25.92 5.22 10.86
N ASP A 214 26.49 4.32 11.65
CA ASP A 214 27.51 3.37 11.23
C ASP A 214 26.87 2.07 10.75
N HIS A 215 25.92 1.50 11.53
CA HIS A 215 25.24 0.26 11.20
C HIS A 215 23.76 0.35 11.56
N SER A 216 22.93 -0.38 10.81
CA SER A 216 21.52 -0.55 11.19
C SER A 216 20.94 -1.87 10.71
N TYR A 217 20.06 -2.46 11.53
CA TYR A 217 19.21 -3.52 11.04
C TYR A 217 17.74 -3.32 11.44
N GLN A 218 16.86 -3.86 10.60
CA GLN A 218 15.43 -3.99 10.87
C GLN A 218 15.00 -5.42 10.59
N LEU A 219 14.66 -6.17 11.62
CA LEU A 219 14.16 -7.52 11.53
C LEU A 219 12.64 -7.51 11.70
N ASN A 220 11.92 -8.18 10.78
CA ASN A 220 10.47 -8.23 10.82
C ASN A 220 10.00 -9.68 10.82
N PHE A 221 9.00 -9.99 11.63
CA PHE A 221 8.28 -11.26 11.55
C PHE A 221 6.81 -11.05 11.87
N GLY A 222 5.97 -11.93 11.36
CA GLY A 222 4.51 -11.84 11.50
C GLY A 222 3.83 -13.15 11.19
N GLY A 223 2.52 -13.20 11.31
CA GLY A 223 1.75 -14.42 11.16
C GLY A 223 0.70 -14.40 10.05
N ASN A 224 0.70 -13.39 9.19
CA ASN A 224 -0.20 -13.33 8.05
C ASN A 224 0.38 -14.04 6.80
N MET A 225 -0.43 -14.16 5.78
CA MET A 225 -0.04 -14.85 4.54
C MET A 225 1.04 -14.13 3.74
N ASP A 226 1.25 -12.81 3.94
CA ASP A 226 2.38 -12.12 3.31
C ASP A 226 3.70 -12.62 3.90
N PHE A 227 3.80 -12.77 5.23
CA PHE A 227 4.99 -13.35 5.87
C PHE A 227 5.21 -14.81 5.48
N PHE A 228 4.13 -15.60 5.35
CA PHE A 228 4.25 -16.97 4.86
C PHE A 228 4.74 -17.03 3.41
N ASN A 229 4.21 -16.19 2.52
CA ASN A 229 4.68 -16.05 1.15
C ASN A 229 6.14 -15.61 1.06
N MET A 230 6.60 -14.75 1.98
CA MET A 230 7.98 -14.27 2.01
C MET A 230 9.02 -15.28 2.48
N LEU A 231 8.62 -16.47 2.92
CA LEU A 231 9.56 -17.60 3.12
C LEU A 231 10.20 -18.03 1.79
N GLU A 232 9.55 -17.75 0.66
CA GLU A 232 10.11 -17.88 -0.68
C GLU A 232 11.02 -16.69 -0.98
N ARG A 233 12.31 -16.81 -0.60
CA ARG A 233 13.27 -15.70 -0.62
C ARG A 233 13.50 -15.12 -2.01
N GLU A 234 13.38 -15.92 -3.06
CA GLU A 234 13.50 -15.48 -4.45
C GLU A 234 12.46 -14.42 -4.86
N ARG A 235 11.32 -14.38 -4.17
CA ARG A 235 10.25 -13.38 -4.40
C ARG A 235 10.49 -12.04 -3.71
N LEU A 236 11.60 -11.88 -2.97
CA LEU A 236 11.82 -10.73 -2.08
C LEU A 236 12.73 -9.64 -2.66
N GLU A 237 13.30 -9.82 -3.84
CA GLU A 237 14.29 -8.88 -4.38
C GLU A 237 13.74 -7.44 -4.45
N SER A 238 12.60 -7.23 -5.09
CA SER A 238 11.95 -5.91 -5.18
C SER A 238 11.60 -5.36 -3.79
N LYS A 239 11.10 -6.20 -2.88
CA LYS A 239 10.74 -5.78 -1.51
C LYS A 239 11.95 -5.36 -0.69
N LYS A 240 13.11 -6.04 -0.85
CA LYS A 240 14.35 -5.69 -0.18
C LYS A 240 14.88 -4.34 -0.66
N ILE A 241 14.88 -4.12 -1.98
CA ILE A 241 15.28 -2.85 -2.60
C ILE A 241 14.39 -1.72 -2.07
N SER A 242 13.06 -1.89 -2.13
CA SER A 242 12.08 -0.92 -1.68
C SER A 242 12.29 -0.49 -0.22
N LYS A 243 12.42 -1.46 0.69
CA LYS A 243 12.56 -1.15 2.13
C LYS A 243 13.91 -0.51 2.47
N THR A 244 15.00 -1.02 1.92
CA THR A 244 16.35 -0.48 2.19
C THR A 244 16.45 0.94 1.65
N GLY A 245 16.03 1.15 0.39
CA GLY A 245 16.03 2.47 -0.23
C GLY A 245 15.17 3.50 0.53
N ALA A 246 14.03 3.09 1.06
CA ALA A 246 13.19 3.97 1.86
C ALA A 246 13.89 4.49 3.14
N VAL A 247 14.75 3.71 3.77
CA VAL A 247 15.50 4.11 4.97
C VAL A 247 16.75 4.92 4.60
N THR A 248 17.58 4.41 3.69
CA THR A 248 18.84 5.04 3.31
C THR A 248 18.67 6.39 2.62
N SER A 249 17.54 6.63 1.96
CA SER A 249 17.21 7.94 1.36
C SER A 249 17.16 9.09 2.37
N MET A 250 17.12 8.82 3.67
CA MET A 250 17.14 9.84 4.71
C MET A 250 18.54 10.31 5.08
N LEU A 251 19.58 9.60 4.65
CA LEU A 251 20.97 9.93 4.93
C LEU A 251 21.55 10.82 3.82
N PRO A 252 22.42 11.81 4.15
CA PRO A 252 23.14 12.62 3.18
C PRO A 252 24.41 11.94 2.64
N TYR A 253 24.65 10.68 3.01
CA TYR A 253 25.79 9.87 2.60
C TYR A 253 25.33 8.44 2.32
N GLU A 254 26.13 7.70 1.55
CA GLU A 254 25.89 6.28 1.29
C GLU A 254 26.33 5.43 2.48
N LEU A 255 25.46 4.53 2.91
CA LEU A 255 25.77 3.49 3.88
C LEU A 255 26.08 2.20 3.10
N PRO A 256 27.25 1.56 3.32
CA PRO A 256 27.60 0.30 2.65
C PRO A 256 26.52 -0.77 2.83
N ALA A 257 26.31 -1.59 1.82
CA ALA A 257 25.26 -2.60 1.83
C ALA A 257 25.42 -3.66 2.94
N GLU A 258 26.63 -3.90 3.41
CA GLU A 258 26.97 -4.77 4.52
C GLU A 258 26.64 -4.17 5.89
N ASP A 259 26.51 -2.84 5.99
CA ASP A 259 26.24 -2.12 7.23
C ASP A 259 24.76 -1.87 7.46
N ILE A 260 23.90 -2.25 6.49
CA ILE A 260 22.44 -2.13 6.64
C ILE A 260 21.72 -3.42 6.26
N HIS A 261 20.84 -3.87 7.14
CA HIS A 261 19.96 -5.01 6.86
C HIS A 261 18.49 -4.66 7.15
N VAL A 262 17.66 -4.59 6.09
CA VAL A 262 16.23 -4.37 6.22
C VAL A 262 15.48 -5.48 5.50
N GLY A 263 14.72 -6.27 6.22
CA GLY A 263 14.01 -7.36 5.57
C GLY A 263 12.97 -8.06 6.43
N PRO A 264 12.12 -8.89 5.81
CA PRO A 264 11.36 -9.90 6.51
C PRO A 264 12.33 -10.94 7.04
N SER A 265 12.08 -11.39 8.26
CA SER A 265 12.94 -12.38 8.92
C SER A 265 12.28 -13.74 8.97
N ASP A 266 11.01 -13.84 9.45
CA ASP A 266 10.38 -15.12 9.65
C ASP A 266 8.84 -15.05 9.72
N TYR A 267 8.20 -16.24 9.70
CA TYR A 267 6.77 -16.45 9.83
C TYR A 267 6.45 -17.18 11.12
N VAL A 268 5.54 -16.61 11.92
CA VAL A 268 5.08 -17.16 13.20
C VAL A 268 3.55 -17.23 13.21
N PRO A 269 2.95 -18.41 12.93
CA PRO A 269 1.51 -18.54 12.62
C PRO A 269 0.56 -17.96 13.68
N TRP A 270 0.84 -18.15 14.97
CA TRP A 270 -0.05 -17.69 16.06
C TRP A 270 -0.04 -16.18 16.27
N LEU A 271 0.83 -15.43 15.60
CA LEU A 271 0.76 -13.97 15.57
C LEU A 271 -0.44 -13.46 14.77
N THR A 272 -1.01 -14.32 13.91
CA THR A 272 -2.10 -13.93 13.03
C THR A 272 -1.70 -12.72 12.17
N ASP A 273 -2.46 -11.64 12.10
CA ASP A 273 -2.10 -10.43 11.35
C ASP A 273 -1.21 -9.46 12.16
N ARG A 274 -0.69 -9.87 13.31
CA ARG A 274 0.29 -9.06 14.04
C ARG A 274 1.66 -9.19 13.43
N LYS A 275 2.37 -8.07 13.46
CA LYS A 275 3.73 -7.93 12.97
C LYS A 275 4.60 -7.30 14.04
N TRP A 276 5.75 -7.89 14.25
CA TRP A 276 6.78 -7.40 15.13
C TRP A 276 7.95 -6.90 14.31
N CYS A 277 8.56 -5.83 14.79
CA CYS A 277 9.75 -5.25 14.20
C CYS A 277 10.77 -4.96 15.30
N TYR A 278 12.01 -5.38 15.08
CA TYR A 278 13.16 -4.98 15.87
C TYR A 278 14.05 -4.09 15.02
N ILE A 279 14.33 -2.88 15.51
CA ILE A 279 15.26 -1.95 14.89
C ILE A 279 16.42 -1.74 15.86
N ARG A 280 17.64 -1.90 15.37
CA ARG A 280 18.85 -1.46 16.03
C ARG A 280 19.59 -0.50 15.10
N MET A 281 20.06 0.59 15.68
CA MET A 281 20.88 1.59 15.02
C MET A 281 22.12 1.82 15.88
N GLU A 282 23.27 1.76 15.28
CA GLU A 282 24.57 2.03 15.88
C GLU A 282 25.15 3.25 15.21
N GLY A 283 25.66 4.16 15.99
CA GLY A 283 26.21 5.40 15.46
C GLY A 283 27.29 6.01 16.33
N THR A 284 28.01 6.95 15.71
CA THR A 284 29.09 7.73 16.31
C THR A 284 28.58 9.14 16.62
N SER A 285 28.71 9.54 17.87
CA SER A 285 28.28 10.84 18.42
C SER A 285 29.47 11.73 18.75
N PHE A 286 29.23 12.82 19.49
CA PHE A 286 30.25 13.79 19.90
C PHE A 286 31.44 13.11 20.58
N GLY A 287 32.67 13.45 20.14
CA GLY A 287 33.92 12.90 20.66
C GLY A 287 34.16 11.44 20.28
N ASP A 288 33.58 10.99 19.18
CA ASP A 288 33.62 9.61 18.66
C ASP A 288 33.06 8.57 19.64
N VAL A 289 32.16 9.01 20.53
CA VAL A 289 31.51 8.12 21.50
C VAL A 289 30.37 7.37 20.87
N PRO A 290 30.26 6.03 21.02
CA PRO A 290 29.17 5.25 20.49
C PRO A 290 27.81 5.66 21.03
N LEU A 291 26.80 5.70 20.17
CA LEU A 291 25.39 5.90 20.50
C LEU A 291 24.56 4.81 19.82
N ASN A 292 23.80 4.07 20.57
CA ASN A 292 22.97 2.98 20.05
C ASN A 292 21.51 3.17 20.42
N ILE A 293 20.62 2.81 19.49
CA ILE A 293 19.17 2.76 19.71
C ILE A 293 18.70 1.33 19.45
N GLU A 294 17.87 0.81 20.35
CA GLU A 294 17.09 -0.40 20.14
C GLU A 294 15.61 -0.05 20.28
N LEU A 295 14.80 -0.52 19.33
CA LEU A 295 13.36 -0.32 19.33
C LEU A 295 12.66 -1.63 18.97
N LYS A 296 11.59 -1.93 19.70
CA LYS A 296 10.67 -3.01 19.41
C LYS A 296 9.29 -2.42 19.16
N LEU A 297 8.70 -2.75 18.01
CA LEU A 297 7.38 -2.31 17.60
C LEU A 297 6.49 -3.52 17.34
N GLU A 298 5.26 -3.50 17.84
CA GLU A 298 4.20 -4.44 17.49
C GLU A 298 3.02 -3.67 16.91
N VAL A 299 2.49 -4.16 15.78
CA VAL A 299 1.32 -3.58 15.11
C VAL A 299 0.40 -4.68 14.58
N TRP A 300 -0.88 -4.37 14.38
CA TRP A 300 -1.74 -5.10 13.48
C TRP A 300 -1.46 -4.61 12.06
N ASP A 301 -0.87 -5.46 11.22
CA ASP A 301 -0.23 -5.06 9.96
C ASP A 301 -1.24 -4.47 8.96
N SER A 302 -2.34 -5.17 8.72
CA SER A 302 -3.32 -4.79 7.70
C SER A 302 -4.16 -3.55 8.09
N PRO A 303 -4.73 -3.44 9.30
CA PRO A 303 -5.40 -2.22 9.73
C PRO A 303 -4.47 -0.99 9.72
N ASN A 304 -3.20 -1.18 10.06
CA ASN A 304 -2.21 -0.11 10.10
C ASN A 304 -1.87 0.48 8.71
N SER A 305 -2.20 -0.21 7.63
CA SER A 305 -2.03 0.30 6.26
C SER A 305 -3.33 0.83 5.65
N ALA A 306 -4.49 0.37 6.12
CA ALA A 306 -5.78 0.67 5.52
C ALA A 306 -6.09 2.18 5.48
N GLY A 307 -5.77 2.92 6.54
CA GLY A 307 -5.98 4.37 6.58
C GLY A 307 -5.17 5.13 5.52
N VAL A 308 -3.94 4.67 5.23
CA VAL A 308 -3.10 5.24 4.16
C VAL A 308 -3.71 4.94 2.78
N VAL A 309 -4.19 3.72 2.57
CA VAL A 309 -4.85 3.35 1.31
C VAL A 309 -6.13 4.14 1.07
N ILE A 310 -6.91 4.42 2.12
CA ILE A 310 -8.10 5.27 2.07
C ILE A 310 -7.76 6.67 1.52
N ASP A 311 -6.66 7.26 1.96
CA ASP A 311 -6.20 8.55 1.45
C ASP A 311 -5.65 8.43 0.02
N ALA A 312 -4.87 7.40 -0.28
CA ALA A 312 -4.31 7.17 -1.60
C ALA A 312 -5.39 7.02 -2.69
N VAL A 313 -6.48 6.27 -2.42
CA VAL A 313 -7.57 6.13 -3.40
C VAL A 313 -8.33 7.43 -3.61
N ARG A 314 -8.49 8.27 -2.57
CA ARG A 314 -9.13 9.58 -2.70
C ARG A 314 -8.22 10.57 -3.45
N CYS A 315 -6.90 10.52 -3.23
CA CYS A 315 -5.94 11.30 -4.01
C CYS A 315 -5.93 10.88 -5.49
N ALA A 316 -5.98 9.57 -5.77
CA ALA A 316 -6.10 9.08 -7.16
C ALA A 316 -7.40 9.57 -7.83
N LYS A 317 -8.52 9.60 -7.08
CA LYS A 317 -9.78 10.17 -7.58
C LYS A 317 -9.68 11.68 -7.85
N LEU A 318 -9.05 12.44 -6.93
CA LEU A 318 -8.80 13.87 -7.14
C LEU A 318 -7.96 14.12 -8.39
N ALA A 319 -6.94 13.29 -8.63
CA ALA A 319 -6.12 13.37 -9.84
C ALA A 319 -6.94 13.11 -11.12
N LEU A 320 -7.83 12.09 -11.11
CA LEU A 320 -8.78 11.85 -12.21
C LEU A 320 -9.67 13.06 -12.47
N ASP A 321 -10.28 13.64 -11.43
CA ASP A 321 -11.17 14.79 -11.56
C ASP A 321 -10.45 16.02 -12.13
N ARG A 322 -9.16 16.15 -11.81
CA ARG A 322 -8.27 17.22 -12.29
C ARG A 322 -7.60 16.89 -13.63
N LYS A 323 -7.90 15.71 -14.21
CA LYS A 323 -7.30 15.23 -15.46
C LYS A 323 -5.78 15.19 -15.42
N GLN A 324 -5.21 14.86 -14.27
CA GLN A 324 -3.79 14.59 -14.11
C GLN A 324 -3.49 13.16 -14.55
N ALA A 325 -2.39 12.95 -15.26
CA ALA A 325 -1.98 11.68 -15.82
C ALA A 325 -0.57 11.28 -15.36
N GLY A 326 -0.26 9.99 -15.45
CA GLY A 326 1.01 9.48 -14.99
C GLY A 326 1.11 9.39 -13.46
N PRO A 327 2.32 9.34 -12.90
CA PRO A 327 2.54 9.24 -11.47
C PRO A 327 2.19 10.54 -10.75
N ILE A 328 1.40 10.44 -9.67
CA ILE A 328 1.05 11.57 -8.82
C ILE A 328 2.10 11.67 -7.71
N LEU A 329 3.13 12.48 -7.96
CA LEU A 329 4.40 12.48 -7.23
C LEU A 329 4.25 12.78 -5.74
N ASP A 330 3.52 13.85 -5.39
CA ASP A 330 3.41 14.34 -4.01
C ASP A 330 2.71 13.31 -3.10
N PRO A 331 1.49 12.82 -3.40
CA PRO A 331 0.87 11.74 -2.66
C PRO A 331 1.68 10.43 -2.67
N ALA A 332 2.31 10.08 -3.80
CA ALA A 332 3.12 8.88 -3.88
C ALA A 332 4.31 8.93 -2.92
N SER A 333 5.02 10.06 -2.83
CA SER A 333 6.14 10.22 -1.90
C SER A 333 5.72 10.06 -0.43
N TYR A 334 4.52 10.53 -0.07
CA TYR A 334 4.02 10.40 1.29
C TYR A 334 3.50 8.99 1.62
N PHE A 335 2.77 8.38 0.69
CA PHE A 335 2.08 7.11 0.95
C PHE A 335 2.90 5.87 0.59
N MET A 336 3.90 5.96 -0.30
CA MET A 336 4.59 4.81 -0.86
C MET A 336 6.06 4.73 -0.41
N LYS A 337 6.59 3.50 -0.31
CA LYS A 337 8.00 3.26 0.05
C LYS A 337 8.95 3.48 -1.12
N THR A 338 8.47 3.23 -2.34
CA THR A 338 9.22 3.40 -3.58
C THR A 338 8.43 4.28 -4.55
N PRO A 339 8.25 5.57 -4.22
CA PRO A 339 7.64 6.52 -5.13
C PRO A 339 8.60 6.87 -6.26
N PRO A 340 8.13 7.42 -7.39
CA PRO A 340 8.99 7.93 -8.46
C PRO A 340 9.97 9.02 -7.99
N VAL A 341 9.54 9.85 -7.03
CA VAL A 341 10.38 10.87 -6.39
C VAL A 341 10.27 10.71 -4.88
N GLN A 342 11.40 10.65 -4.19
CA GLN A 342 11.48 10.47 -2.75
C GLN A 342 11.77 11.81 -2.08
N TYR A 343 10.80 12.36 -1.34
CA TYR A 343 10.97 13.52 -0.47
C TYR A 343 11.21 13.09 0.99
N SER A 344 11.64 14.03 1.83
CA SER A 344 11.56 13.85 3.29
C SER A 344 10.09 13.67 3.72
N ASP A 345 9.85 13.03 4.88
CA ASP A 345 8.46 12.75 5.29
C ASP A 345 7.67 14.03 5.58
N ASP A 346 8.32 15.08 6.09
CA ASP A 346 7.69 16.40 6.32
C ASP A 346 7.36 17.09 4.99
N GLU A 347 8.31 17.14 4.06
CA GLU A 347 8.10 17.72 2.74
C GLU A 347 7.02 16.96 1.97
N ALA A 348 7.05 15.61 1.98
CA ALA A 348 6.06 14.77 1.33
C ALA A 348 4.65 15.02 1.88
N ARG A 349 4.52 15.17 3.22
CA ARG A 349 3.26 15.51 3.86
C ARG A 349 2.76 16.87 3.38
N ASP A 350 3.59 17.92 3.48
CA ASP A 350 3.18 19.30 3.16
C ASP A 350 2.80 19.44 1.68
N ARG A 351 3.53 18.77 0.78
CA ARG A 351 3.19 18.69 -0.65
C ARG A 351 1.87 17.93 -0.89
N THR A 352 1.63 16.84 -0.16
CA THR A 352 0.37 16.08 -0.25
C THR A 352 -0.81 16.94 0.21
N GLU A 353 -0.65 17.69 1.30
CA GLU A 353 -1.66 18.64 1.77
C GLU A 353 -1.96 19.74 0.74
N ALA A 354 -0.92 20.28 0.10
CA ALA A 354 -1.07 21.25 -0.99
C ALA A 354 -1.82 20.62 -2.18
N PHE A 355 -1.44 19.40 -2.57
CA PHE A 355 -2.15 18.66 -3.61
C PHE A 355 -3.63 18.48 -3.24
N ILE A 356 -3.96 18.09 -2.02
CA ILE A 356 -5.35 17.90 -1.56
C ILE A 356 -6.14 19.19 -1.70
N ARG A 357 -5.58 20.34 -1.32
CA ARG A 357 -6.21 21.67 -1.46
C ARG A 357 -6.32 22.16 -2.90
N GLY A 358 -5.69 21.49 -3.87
CA GLY A 358 -5.65 21.90 -5.28
C GLY A 358 -4.68 23.05 -5.53
N GLU A 359 -3.75 23.26 -4.63
CA GLU A 359 -2.61 24.13 -4.82
C GLU A 359 -1.63 23.38 -5.75
N GLY A 360 -1.31 23.93 -6.92
CA GLY A 360 -0.35 23.32 -7.84
C GLY A 360 0.99 23.16 -7.15
N ALA A 361 1.77 22.14 -7.50
CA ALA A 361 3.18 22.08 -7.13
C ALA A 361 3.79 23.41 -7.56
N GLY A 362 4.19 24.23 -6.58
CA GLY A 362 4.80 25.52 -6.88
C GLY A 362 5.94 25.25 -7.86
N GLU A 363 5.98 26.01 -8.95
CA GLU A 363 7.11 26.02 -9.86
C GLU A 363 8.37 25.99 -9.03
N ASP A 364 9.18 24.95 -9.16
CA ASP A 364 10.51 24.90 -8.57
C ASP A 364 11.20 26.20 -8.92
N LYS A 365 11.27 27.11 -7.95
CA LYS A 365 12.12 28.28 -8.08
C LYS A 365 13.55 27.77 -8.06
N SER A 366 14.06 27.58 -9.29
CA SER A 366 15.47 27.34 -9.62
C SER A 366 16.42 28.25 -8.81
#